data_6bedeb9a80440a8e0e3aa1a96797bc79
#
_entry.id   6bedeb9a80440a8e0e3aa1a96797bc79
#
_cell.length_a   1.000
_cell.length_b   1.000
_cell.length_c   1.000
_cell.angle_alpha   90.00
_cell.angle_beta   90.00
_cell.angle_gamma   90.00
#
_symmetry.space_group_name_H-M   'P 1'
#
loop_
_entity.id
_entity.type
_entity.pdbx_description
1 polymer ?
#
loop_
_entity_poly.entity_id
_entity_poly.type
_entity_poly.pdbx_seq_one_letter_code
_entity_poly.pdbx_strand_id
1 'polypeptide(L)'
;MQKEIQPDHGDHHQSLTIGLFGFGVVGEGLYKVMQQTPSLKATIKKVCIKNPGKARQAPGELFTTERDLLLNDPEINVIVEVIDDSVAAFEIVKTALLNGKHVVSASKKMIAEHLPELLELQHTTGRSFLYESAACASIPVIRNLEEYYDNDLLHGIQAIVNGSTNYILTRMFEDKLDYREALLQAQQLGFAESDPRLDVEGYDAVNKWTFLLTHAYGIVTSPDHILFNGIQNVHGFDAQVGNEKGWTIRL
;
A
#
# COMPACT_ATOMS: atom_id res chain seq x y z
N MET A 1 41.55 3.98 31.24
CA MET A 1 40.79 5.24 31.07
C MET A 1 39.69 4.95 30.08
N GLN A 2 38.57 4.45 30.59
CA GLN A 2 37.37 4.13 29.78
C GLN A 2 36.62 5.48 29.57
N LYS A 3 36.47 5.89 28.31
CA LYS A 3 35.56 6.96 27.96
C LYS A 3 34.14 6.43 28.03
N GLU A 4 33.39 6.90 29.03
CA GLU A 4 31.94 6.74 29.05
C GLU A 4 31.35 7.46 27.83
N ILE A 5 30.77 6.67 26.94
CA ILE A 5 29.90 7.19 25.86
C ILE A 5 28.57 7.48 26.54
N GLN A 6 28.30 8.73 26.84
CA GLN A 6 26.95 9.15 27.23
C GLN A 6 26.06 9.05 25.98
N PRO A 7 24.93 8.34 26.03
CA PRO A 7 23.96 8.37 24.97
C PRO A 7 23.34 9.77 24.93
N ASP A 8 23.49 10.43 23.80
CA ASP A 8 22.80 11.69 23.51
C ASP A 8 21.30 11.41 23.39
N HIS A 9 20.59 11.52 24.50
CA HIS A 9 19.13 11.51 24.55
C HIS A 9 18.59 12.90 24.16
N GLY A 10 19.00 13.38 23.01
CA GLY A 10 18.35 14.49 22.35
C GLY A 10 16.94 14.06 21.93
N ASP A 11 15.97 14.33 22.81
CA ASP A 11 14.53 14.07 22.59
C ASP A 11 13.98 15.07 21.55
N HIS A 12 14.56 15.04 20.34
CA HIS A 12 14.06 15.74 19.18
C HIS A 12 12.91 14.95 18.57
N HIS A 13 11.77 14.88 19.27
CA HIS A 13 10.50 14.57 18.65
C HIS A 13 10.16 15.68 17.64
N GLN A 14 10.77 15.61 16.49
CA GLN A 14 10.49 16.53 15.39
C GLN A 14 9.02 16.37 15.01
N SER A 15 8.24 17.45 15.09
CA SER A 15 6.84 17.44 14.65
C SER A 15 6.77 17.07 13.17
N LEU A 16 5.88 16.15 12.81
CA LEU A 16 5.71 15.73 11.43
C LEU A 16 4.82 16.76 10.71
N THR A 17 5.39 17.45 9.73
CA THR A 17 4.66 18.34 8.82
C THR A 17 4.46 17.65 7.49
N ILE A 18 3.22 17.34 7.18
CA ILE A 18 2.83 16.45 6.08
C ILE A 18 2.35 17.25 4.87
N GLY A 19 2.89 16.92 3.69
CA GLY A 19 2.31 17.19 2.40
C GLY A 19 1.59 15.93 1.89
N LEU A 20 0.28 16.03 1.64
CA LEU A 20 -0.53 14.89 1.23
C LEU A 20 -0.85 14.96 -0.27
N PHE A 21 -0.53 13.92 -1.02
CA PHE A 21 -0.92 13.73 -2.41
C PHE A 21 -2.09 12.75 -2.52
N GLY A 22 -3.23 13.26 -2.93
CA GLY A 22 -4.48 12.50 -3.02
C GLY A 22 -5.41 12.73 -1.82
N PHE A 23 -6.71 12.94 -2.11
CA PHE A 23 -7.76 13.10 -1.10
C PHE A 23 -9.00 12.31 -1.53
N GLY A 24 -8.77 11.02 -1.84
CA GLY A 24 -9.79 9.99 -2.02
C GLY A 24 -10.11 9.33 -0.68
N VAL A 25 -10.60 8.10 -0.71
CA VAL A 25 -10.98 7.34 0.50
C VAL A 25 -9.83 7.27 1.51
N VAL A 26 -8.62 6.94 1.06
CA VAL A 26 -7.46 6.79 1.94
C VAL A 26 -6.98 8.14 2.50
N GLY A 27 -6.81 9.15 1.63
CA GLY A 27 -6.33 10.48 2.07
C GLY A 27 -7.31 11.21 2.98
N GLU A 28 -8.61 11.11 2.69
CA GLU A 28 -9.66 11.65 3.57
C GLU A 28 -9.72 10.88 4.89
N GLY A 29 -9.54 9.56 4.85
CA GLY A 29 -9.46 8.72 6.04
C GLY A 29 -8.30 9.13 6.94
N LEU A 30 -7.10 9.32 6.39
CA LEU A 30 -5.94 9.82 7.12
C LEU A 30 -6.23 11.19 7.77
N TYR A 31 -6.80 12.11 7.01
CA TYR A 31 -7.17 13.44 7.53
C TYR A 31 -8.11 13.32 8.73
N LYS A 32 -9.17 12.52 8.64
CA LYS A 32 -10.14 12.29 9.73
C LYS A 32 -9.49 11.69 10.98
N VAL A 33 -8.64 10.67 10.81
CA VAL A 33 -7.91 10.04 11.92
C VAL A 33 -7.02 11.05 12.62
N MET A 34 -6.29 11.88 11.88
CA MET A 34 -5.42 12.90 12.46
C MET A 34 -6.22 13.96 13.24
N GLN A 35 -7.40 14.37 12.75
CA GLN A 35 -8.28 15.28 13.49
C GLN A 35 -8.80 14.67 14.81
N GLN A 36 -8.99 13.36 14.84
CA GLN A 36 -9.46 12.64 16.03
C GLN A 36 -8.35 12.27 17.02
N THR A 37 -7.09 12.44 16.61
CA THR A 37 -5.93 12.04 17.41
C THR A 37 -4.97 13.23 17.62
N PRO A 38 -5.38 14.26 18.37
CA PRO A 38 -4.57 15.48 18.55
C PRO A 38 -3.26 15.23 19.32
N SER A 39 -3.11 14.07 19.98
CA SER A 39 -1.84 13.65 20.61
C SER A 39 -0.76 13.29 19.60
N LEU A 40 -1.09 13.01 18.34
CA LEU A 40 -0.11 12.87 17.28
C LEU A 40 0.54 14.21 17.02
N LYS A 41 1.86 14.29 17.22
CA LYS A 41 2.67 15.47 16.87
C LYS A 41 2.87 15.54 15.34
N ALA A 42 1.76 15.54 14.59
CA ALA A 42 1.74 15.54 13.13
C ALA A 42 0.63 16.45 12.61
N THR A 43 0.92 17.19 11.52
CA THR A 43 -0.03 18.13 10.90
C THR A 43 0.01 18.01 9.39
N ILE A 44 -1.15 17.92 8.73
CA ILE A 44 -1.24 18.06 7.27
C ILE A 44 -1.23 19.56 6.94
N LYS A 45 -0.13 20.03 6.36
CA LYS A 45 0.06 21.44 5.98
C LYS A 45 -0.65 21.77 4.67
N LYS A 46 -0.58 20.85 3.70
CA LYS A 46 -1.14 21.05 2.36
C LYS A 46 -1.52 19.71 1.71
N VAL A 47 -2.55 19.75 0.88
CA VAL A 47 -3.03 18.59 0.12
C VAL A 47 -3.02 18.91 -1.37
N CYS A 48 -2.30 18.13 -2.16
CA CYS A 48 -2.32 18.22 -3.62
C CYS A 48 -3.40 17.30 -4.20
N ILE A 49 -4.26 17.88 -5.05
CA ILE A 49 -5.38 17.19 -5.67
C ILE A 49 -5.41 17.42 -7.18
N LYS A 50 -5.88 16.44 -7.94
CA LYS A 50 -6.02 16.55 -9.39
C LYS A 50 -7.27 17.33 -9.82
N ASN A 51 -8.39 17.15 -9.10
CA ASN A 51 -9.68 17.75 -9.46
C ASN A 51 -10.17 18.71 -8.36
N PRO A 52 -10.01 20.03 -8.51
CA PRO A 52 -10.44 21.01 -7.50
C PRO A 52 -11.96 21.15 -7.40
N GLY A 53 -12.73 20.77 -8.44
CA GLY A 53 -14.20 20.87 -8.46
C GLY A 53 -14.94 19.81 -7.65
N LYS A 54 -14.25 18.76 -7.17
CA LYS A 54 -14.88 17.73 -6.33
C LYS A 54 -15.06 18.26 -4.91
N ALA A 55 -16.28 18.18 -4.38
CA ALA A 55 -16.58 18.56 -2.98
C ALA A 55 -15.81 17.66 -1.99
N ARG A 56 -15.27 18.26 -0.93
CA ARG A 56 -14.48 17.59 0.12
C ARG A 56 -14.82 18.13 1.50
N GLN A 57 -14.74 17.27 2.50
CA GLN A 57 -15.04 17.64 3.90
C GLN A 57 -13.75 18.11 4.61
N ALA A 58 -13.14 19.20 4.09
CA ALA A 58 -11.98 19.85 4.72
C ALA A 58 -11.91 21.31 4.26
N PRO A 59 -11.22 22.22 4.98
CA PRO A 59 -11.06 23.63 4.60
C PRO A 59 -10.46 23.80 3.21
N GLY A 60 -11.01 24.73 2.42
CA GLY A 60 -10.60 24.94 1.02
C GLY A 60 -9.14 25.37 0.86
N GLU A 61 -8.63 26.16 1.81
CA GLU A 61 -7.23 26.62 1.86
C GLU A 61 -6.21 25.47 2.01
N LEU A 62 -6.66 24.29 2.44
CA LEU A 62 -5.80 23.10 2.55
C LEU A 62 -5.40 22.57 1.17
N PHE A 63 -6.20 22.80 0.13
CA PHE A 63 -6.05 22.17 -1.17
C PHE A 63 -5.27 23.03 -2.17
N THR A 64 -4.50 22.36 -3.02
CA THR A 64 -3.83 22.93 -4.19
C THR A 64 -3.79 21.90 -5.33
N THR A 65 -3.59 22.38 -6.57
CA THR A 65 -3.30 21.55 -7.74
C THR A 65 -1.81 21.55 -8.10
N GLU A 66 -1.01 22.39 -7.42
CA GLU A 66 0.39 22.61 -7.69
C GLU A 66 1.26 21.71 -6.78
N ARG A 67 1.79 20.63 -7.35
CA ARG A 67 2.61 19.65 -6.63
C ARG A 67 3.89 20.27 -6.03
N ASP A 68 4.47 21.25 -6.71
CA ASP A 68 5.73 21.85 -6.32
C ASP A 68 5.61 22.66 -5.01
N LEU A 69 4.41 23.14 -4.67
CA LEU A 69 4.15 23.77 -3.37
C LEU A 69 4.34 22.83 -2.18
N LEU A 70 4.22 21.50 -2.40
CA LEU A 70 4.47 20.50 -1.35
C LEU A 70 5.90 19.99 -1.41
N LEU A 71 6.37 19.69 -2.63
CA LEU A 71 7.68 19.06 -2.82
C LEU A 71 8.85 19.99 -2.48
N ASN A 72 8.71 21.31 -2.70
CA ASN A 72 9.75 22.29 -2.46
C ASN A 72 9.55 23.07 -1.14
N ASP A 73 8.48 22.83 -0.39
CA ASP A 73 8.26 23.51 0.91
C ASP A 73 9.24 22.97 1.97
N PRO A 74 10.13 23.81 2.52
CA PRO A 74 11.13 23.34 3.50
C PRO A 74 10.54 22.98 4.86
N GLU A 75 9.31 23.39 5.17
CA GLU A 75 8.65 23.02 6.42
C GLU A 75 7.99 21.63 6.34
N ILE A 76 7.69 21.14 5.13
CA ILE A 76 7.16 19.78 4.92
C ILE A 76 8.32 18.80 4.99
N ASN A 77 8.31 17.94 6.00
CA ASN A 77 9.32 16.89 6.21
C ASN A 77 8.85 15.49 5.84
N VAL A 78 7.53 15.29 5.63
CA VAL A 78 6.95 14.01 5.21
C VAL A 78 6.00 14.22 4.03
N ILE A 79 6.15 13.44 2.99
CA ILE A 79 5.16 13.31 1.92
C ILE A 79 4.37 12.02 2.13
N VAL A 80 3.04 12.14 2.11
CA VAL A 80 2.14 10.98 2.05
C VAL A 80 1.53 10.93 0.65
N GLU A 81 1.78 9.84 -0.06
CA GLU A 81 1.34 9.63 -1.43
C GLU A 81 0.27 8.51 -1.46
N VAL A 82 -0.94 8.86 -1.91
CA VAL A 82 -2.10 7.96 -1.97
C VAL A 82 -2.95 8.22 -3.23
N ILE A 83 -2.28 8.46 -4.36
CA ILE A 83 -2.95 8.65 -5.66
C ILE A 83 -3.04 7.34 -6.45
N ASP A 84 -3.93 7.29 -7.45
CA ASP A 84 -4.16 6.07 -8.26
C ASP A 84 -3.22 5.96 -9.47
N ASP A 85 -2.57 7.05 -9.87
CA ASP A 85 -1.67 7.12 -11.03
C ASP A 85 -0.26 6.70 -10.64
N SER A 86 0.15 5.47 -10.99
CA SER A 86 1.45 4.92 -10.58
C SER A 86 2.65 5.69 -11.16
N VAL A 87 2.53 6.25 -12.35
CA VAL A 87 3.61 7.04 -12.97
C VAL A 87 3.79 8.37 -12.24
N ALA A 88 2.69 9.08 -12.00
CA ALA A 88 2.73 10.32 -11.23
C ALA A 88 3.16 10.08 -9.77
N ALA A 89 2.74 8.98 -9.16
CA ALA A 89 3.15 8.57 -7.81
C ALA A 89 4.67 8.37 -7.73
N PHE A 90 5.27 7.68 -8.70
CA PHE A 90 6.72 7.47 -8.76
C PHE A 90 7.49 8.79 -8.82
N GLU A 91 7.11 9.69 -9.72
CA GLU A 91 7.75 11.02 -9.85
C GLU A 91 7.65 11.84 -8.55
N ILE A 92 6.50 11.79 -7.86
CA ILE A 92 6.30 12.46 -6.57
C ILE A 92 7.22 11.87 -5.50
N VAL A 93 7.23 10.54 -5.36
CA VAL A 93 8.03 9.84 -4.35
C VAL A 93 9.52 10.06 -4.58
N LYS A 94 9.99 9.88 -5.81
CA LYS A 94 11.38 10.12 -6.21
C LYS A 94 11.81 11.55 -5.90
N THR A 95 11.03 12.55 -6.32
CA THR A 95 11.33 13.96 -6.08
C THR A 95 11.34 14.28 -4.58
N ALA A 96 10.39 13.73 -3.82
CA ALA A 96 10.33 13.93 -2.37
C ALA A 96 11.57 13.40 -1.65
N LEU A 97 12.01 12.18 -1.96
CA LEU A 97 13.22 11.57 -1.40
C LEU A 97 14.46 12.40 -1.74
N LEU A 98 14.62 12.79 -3.01
CA LEU A 98 15.73 13.65 -3.46
C LEU A 98 15.74 15.02 -2.80
N ASN A 99 14.56 15.59 -2.50
CA ASN A 99 14.41 16.85 -1.76
C ASN A 99 14.56 16.68 -0.23
N GLY A 100 15.00 15.51 0.22
CA GLY A 100 15.30 15.25 1.64
C GLY A 100 14.07 15.06 2.51
N LYS A 101 12.91 14.66 1.95
CA LYS A 101 11.69 14.40 2.69
C LYS A 101 11.50 12.89 2.89
N HIS A 102 10.94 12.51 4.04
CA HIS A 102 10.46 11.14 4.25
C HIS A 102 9.20 10.90 3.46
N VAL A 103 8.96 9.65 3.06
CA VAL A 103 7.79 9.30 2.23
C VAL A 103 7.03 8.13 2.84
N VAL A 104 5.70 8.24 2.82
CA VAL A 104 4.77 7.13 3.07
C VAL A 104 3.90 6.97 1.83
N SER A 105 3.85 5.78 1.24
CA SER A 105 3.05 5.52 0.03
C SER A 105 2.13 4.31 0.21
N ALA A 106 0.95 4.38 -0.43
CA ALA A 106 0.01 3.26 -0.55
C ALA A 106 -0.15 2.76 -2.00
N SER A 107 0.65 3.26 -2.94
CA SER A 107 0.56 2.93 -4.37
C SER A 107 1.25 1.60 -4.68
N LYS A 108 0.53 0.48 -4.50
CA LYS A 108 1.05 -0.88 -4.69
C LYS A 108 1.76 -1.11 -6.02
N LYS A 109 1.10 -0.70 -7.11
CA LYS A 109 1.64 -0.87 -8.45
C LYS A 109 2.95 -0.09 -8.64
N MET A 110 2.97 1.17 -8.25
CA MET A 110 4.18 2.01 -8.31
C MET A 110 5.34 1.38 -7.52
N ILE A 111 5.05 0.91 -6.31
CA ILE A 111 6.07 0.28 -5.46
C ILE A 111 6.61 -0.99 -6.13
N ALA A 112 5.73 -1.89 -6.60
CA ALA A 112 6.14 -3.15 -7.22
C ALA A 112 6.97 -2.96 -8.51
N GLU A 113 6.62 -1.93 -9.32
CA GLU A 113 7.31 -1.62 -10.56
C GLU A 113 8.68 -0.95 -10.35
N HIS A 114 8.86 -0.20 -9.23
CA HIS A 114 10.04 0.64 -9.02
C HIS A 114 10.78 0.34 -7.70
N LEU A 115 10.48 -0.77 -7.03
CA LEU A 115 11.03 -1.08 -5.72
C LEU A 115 12.56 -1.01 -5.65
N PRO A 116 13.33 -1.58 -6.60
CA PRO A 116 14.78 -1.50 -6.57
C PRO A 116 15.31 -0.06 -6.54
N GLU A 117 14.76 0.82 -7.40
CA GLU A 117 15.16 2.23 -7.46
C GLU A 117 14.76 3.00 -6.21
N LEU A 118 13.59 2.71 -5.65
CA LEU A 118 13.10 3.36 -4.43
C LEU A 118 13.93 2.98 -3.20
N LEU A 119 14.35 1.73 -3.09
CA LEU A 119 15.26 1.27 -2.03
C LEU A 119 16.65 1.91 -2.16
N GLU A 120 17.18 2.04 -3.37
CA GLU A 120 18.44 2.74 -3.63
C GLU A 120 18.32 4.23 -3.26
N LEU A 121 17.22 4.89 -3.61
CA LEU A 121 16.95 6.28 -3.21
C LEU A 121 16.83 6.42 -1.69
N GLN A 122 16.14 5.51 -1.01
CA GLN A 122 16.08 5.47 0.44
C GLN A 122 17.49 5.40 1.05
N HIS A 123 18.32 4.49 0.55
CA HIS A 123 19.69 4.29 1.02
C HIS A 123 20.57 5.53 0.76
N THR A 124 20.57 6.07 -0.45
CA THR A 124 21.44 7.18 -0.86
C THR A 124 21.06 8.52 -0.23
N THR A 125 19.75 8.77 -0.03
CA THR A 125 19.26 10.02 0.59
C THR A 125 19.23 9.95 2.11
N GLY A 126 19.30 8.78 2.71
CA GLY A 126 19.10 8.56 4.15
C GLY A 126 17.69 8.93 4.62
N ARG A 127 16.69 8.92 3.71
CA ARG A 127 15.29 9.21 4.04
C ARG A 127 14.46 7.93 4.07
N SER A 128 13.49 7.89 4.97
CA SER A 128 12.60 6.71 5.07
C SER A 128 11.60 6.71 3.92
N PHE A 129 11.42 5.55 3.33
CA PHE A 129 10.34 5.23 2.41
C PHE A 129 9.51 4.09 3.00
N LEU A 130 8.29 4.40 3.47
CA LEU A 130 7.41 3.47 4.17
C LEU A 130 6.18 3.14 3.32
N TYR A 131 5.83 1.87 3.22
CA TYR A 131 4.71 1.41 2.39
C TYR A 131 3.96 0.20 3.01
N GLU A 132 3.95 0.10 4.32
CA GLU A 132 3.26 -0.95 5.08
C GLU A 132 1.81 -1.14 4.64
N SER A 133 1.07 -0.01 4.47
CA SER A 133 -0.33 -0.02 4.06
C SER A 133 -0.57 -0.57 2.66
N ALA A 134 0.44 -0.53 1.79
CA ALA A 134 0.36 -1.12 0.45
C ALA A 134 0.36 -2.66 0.49
N ALA A 135 0.95 -3.28 1.51
CA ALA A 135 0.95 -4.73 1.70
C ALA A 135 -0.40 -5.24 2.22
N CYS A 136 -0.69 -5.00 3.48
CA CYS A 136 -1.86 -5.57 4.17
C CYS A 136 -2.63 -4.52 5.00
N ALA A 137 -2.82 -3.32 4.47
CA ALA A 137 -3.53 -2.20 5.09
C ALA A 137 -3.00 -1.88 6.51
N SER A 138 -3.77 -2.18 7.56
CA SER A 138 -3.38 -1.91 8.95
C SER A 138 -2.63 -3.07 9.63
N ILE A 139 -2.44 -4.20 8.94
CA ILE A 139 -1.70 -5.35 9.48
C ILE A 139 -0.20 -5.12 9.21
N PRO A 140 0.66 -5.07 10.24
CA PRO A 140 2.07 -4.72 10.08
C PRO A 140 2.90 -5.92 9.58
N VAL A 141 2.68 -6.35 8.33
CA VAL A 141 3.32 -7.54 7.77
C VAL A 141 4.78 -7.30 7.44
N ILE A 142 5.10 -6.19 6.76
CA ILE A 142 6.48 -5.84 6.39
C ILE A 142 7.31 -5.68 7.67
N ARG A 143 6.81 -4.93 8.63
CA ARG A 143 7.48 -4.72 9.91
C ARG A 143 7.73 -6.03 10.65
N ASN A 144 6.76 -6.93 10.67
CA ASN A 144 6.94 -8.25 11.29
C ASN A 144 8.00 -9.09 10.55
N LEU A 145 8.05 -9.03 9.22
CA LEU A 145 9.08 -9.72 8.44
C LEU A 145 10.49 -9.18 8.78
N GLU A 146 10.65 -7.87 8.89
CA GLU A 146 11.94 -7.24 9.18
C GLU A 146 12.38 -7.35 10.65
N GLU A 147 11.44 -7.27 11.61
CA GLU A 147 11.78 -7.19 13.04
C GLU A 147 11.76 -8.56 13.74
N TYR A 148 10.88 -9.49 13.33
CA TYR A 148 10.66 -10.76 14.03
C TYR A 148 11.04 -11.99 13.21
N TYR A 149 10.92 -11.92 11.89
CA TYR A 149 11.14 -13.06 11.00
C TYR A 149 12.38 -12.90 10.12
N ASP A 150 13.21 -11.89 10.34
CA ASP A 150 14.52 -11.72 9.70
C ASP A 150 15.54 -12.73 10.28
N ASN A 151 15.33 -14.00 9.96
CA ASN A 151 16.17 -15.10 10.40
C ASN A 151 15.98 -16.34 9.50
N ASP A 152 16.93 -17.29 9.59
CA ASP A 152 16.96 -18.52 8.80
C ASP A 152 15.82 -19.52 9.11
N LEU A 153 14.94 -19.22 10.05
CA LEU A 153 13.82 -20.08 10.43
C LEU A 153 12.53 -19.76 9.63
N LEU A 154 12.53 -18.71 8.85
CA LEU A 154 11.41 -18.40 7.95
C LEU A 154 11.43 -19.30 6.72
N HIS A 155 10.68 -20.39 6.73
CA HIS A 155 10.66 -21.39 5.66
C HIS A 155 9.68 -21.09 4.54
N GLY A 156 8.66 -20.27 4.78
CA GLY A 156 7.65 -19.96 3.76
C GLY A 156 6.61 -18.95 4.24
N ILE A 157 5.96 -18.34 3.27
CA ILE A 157 4.82 -17.47 3.47
C ILE A 157 3.63 -18.06 2.73
N GLN A 158 2.48 -18.14 3.39
CA GLN A 158 1.21 -18.49 2.79
C GLN A 158 0.16 -17.46 3.23
N ALA A 159 -0.51 -16.82 2.26
CA ALA A 159 -1.44 -15.74 2.56
C ALA A 159 -2.58 -15.67 1.54
N ILE A 160 -3.70 -15.11 1.95
CA ILE A 160 -4.78 -14.63 1.09
C ILE A 160 -4.71 -13.10 1.14
N VAL A 161 -4.23 -12.49 0.07
CA VAL A 161 -3.85 -11.07 0.06
C VAL A 161 -4.85 -10.14 -0.63
N ASN A 162 -5.93 -10.69 -1.20
CA ASN A 162 -6.98 -9.92 -1.89
C ASN A 162 -8.38 -10.29 -1.38
N GLY A 163 -9.11 -9.31 -0.84
CA GLY A 163 -10.43 -9.49 -0.25
C GLY A 163 -11.52 -9.79 -1.29
N SER A 164 -11.47 -9.13 -2.45
CA SER A 164 -12.46 -9.27 -3.53
C SER A 164 -12.46 -10.70 -4.08
N THR A 165 -11.28 -11.22 -4.42
CA THR A 165 -11.14 -12.60 -4.93
C THR A 165 -11.46 -13.64 -3.88
N ASN A 166 -11.08 -13.40 -2.63
CA ASN A 166 -11.44 -14.30 -1.53
C ASN A 166 -12.96 -14.38 -1.33
N TYR A 167 -13.65 -13.24 -1.39
CA TYR A 167 -15.13 -13.22 -1.34
C TYR A 167 -15.74 -14.01 -2.50
N ILE A 168 -15.34 -13.73 -3.75
CA ILE A 168 -15.87 -14.38 -4.94
C ILE A 168 -15.69 -15.89 -4.86
N LEU A 169 -14.48 -16.37 -4.60
CA LEU A 169 -14.19 -17.80 -4.49
C LEU A 169 -14.97 -18.45 -3.33
N THR A 170 -15.13 -17.75 -2.21
CA THR A 170 -15.92 -18.26 -1.08
C THR A 170 -17.38 -18.48 -1.50
N ARG A 171 -18.00 -17.50 -2.20
CA ARG A 171 -19.38 -17.67 -2.69
C ARG A 171 -19.51 -18.81 -3.70
N MET A 172 -18.52 -18.99 -4.58
CA MET A 172 -18.51 -20.13 -5.51
C MET A 172 -18.47 -21.49 -4.80
N PHE A 173 -17.67 -21.62 -3.73
CA PHE A 173 -17.51 -22.87 -2.99
C PHE A 173 -18.64 -23.15 -2.01
N GLU A 174 -19.14 -22.15 -1.28
CA GLU A 174 -20.15 -22.33 -0.24
C GLU A 174 -21.56 -22.26 -0.80
N ASP A 175 -21.87 -21.25 -1.64
CA ASP A 175 -23.22 -20.99 -2.16
C ASP A 175 -23.43 -21.61 -3.54
N LYS A 176 -22.39 -22.23 -4.12
CA LYS A 176 -22.41 -22.85 -5.47
C LYS A 176 -22.77 -21.87 -6.59
N LEU A 177 -22.46 -20.59 -6.41
CA LEU A 177 -22.64 -19.57 -7.44
C LEU A 177 -21.63 -19.79 -8.57
N ASP A 178 -22.01 -19.40 -9.79
CA ASP A 178 -21.01 -19.28 -10.84
C ASP A 178 -20.13 -18.01 -10.63
N TYR A 179 -19.01 -17.94 -11.35
CA TYR A 179 -18.08 -16.84 -11.22
C TYR A 179 -18.72 -15.46 -11.47
N ARG A 180 -19.60 -15.37 -12.48
CA ARG A 180 -20.23 -14.10 -12.86
C ARG A 180 -21.23 -13.64 -11.81
N GLU A 181 -22.01 -14.56 -11.26
CA GLU A 181 -22.96 -14.28 -10.18
C GLU A 181 -22.24 -13.84 -8.91
N ALA A 182 -21.17 -14.54 -8.53
CA ALA A 182 -20.36 -14.19 -7.36
C ALA A 182 -19.66 -12.83 -7.51
N LEU A 183 -19.14 -12.52 -8.71
CA LEU A 183 -18.55 -11.21 -9.02
C LEU A 183 -19.59 -10.09 -8.96
N LEU A 184 -20.77 -10.28 -9.57
CA LEU A 184 -21.85 -9.30 -9.52
C LEU A 184 -22.27 -9.00 -8.08
N GLN A 185 -22.40 -10.04 -7.26
CA GLN A 185 -22.71 -9.89 -5.83
C GLN A 185 -21.59 -9.12 -5.09
N ALA A 186 -20.33 -9.42 -5.38
CA ALA A 186 -19.20 -8.70 -4.80
C ALA A 186 -19.23 -7.21 -5.17
N GLN A 187 -19.59 -6.86 -6.40
CA GLN A 187 -19.74 -5.48 -6.85
C GLN A 187 -20.90 -4.77 -6.16
N GLN A 188 -22.05 -5.41 -6.06
CA GLN A 188 -23.25 -4.86 -5.38
C GLN A 188 -22.99 -4.56 -3.90
N LEU A 189 -22.18 -5.39 -3.23
CA LEU A 189 -21.82 -5.24 -1.82
C LEU A 189 -20.60 -4.34 -1.61
N GLY A 190 -19.96 -3.86 -2.68
CA GLY A 190 -18.79 -2.98 -2.60
C GLY A 190 -17.47 -3.70 -2.29
N PHE A 191 -17.40 -5.02 -2.39
CA PHE A 191 -16.15 -5.79 -2.29
C PHE A 191 -15.33 -5.75 -3.57
N ALA A 192 -15.96 -5.56 -4.73
CA ALA A 192 -15.28 -5.39 -6.01
C ALA A 192 -15.75 -4.09 -6.67
N GLU A 193 -14.82 -3.41 -7.36
CA GLU A 193 -15.10 -2.22 -8.15
C GLU A 193 -15.81 -2.57 -9.47
N SER A 194 -16.31 -1.55 -10.18
CA SER A 194 -16.94 -1.72 -11.50
C SER A 194 -15.96 -2.28 -12.55
N ASP A 195 -14.68 -1.95 -12.45
CA ASP A 195 -13.60 -2.59 -13.19
C ASP A 195 -12.76 -3.44 -12.22
N PRO A 196 -13.05 -4.74 -12.10
CA PRO A 196 -12.41 -5.60 -11.10
C PRO A 196 -11.11 -6.24 -11.58
N ARG A 197 -10.60 -5.89 -12.78
CA ARG A 197 -9.47 -6.59 -13.44
C ARG A 197 -8.23 -6.70 -12.57
N LEU A 198 -7.87 -5.62 -11.86
CA LEU A 198 -6.69 -5.65 -10.97
C LEU A 198 -6.78 -6.74 -9.90
N ASP A 199 -7.98 -6.99 -9.39
CA ASP A 199 -8.22 -8.05 -8.41
C ASP A 199 -8.33 -9.42 -9.08
N VAL A 200 -9.30 -9.56 -9.99
CA VAL A 200 -9.67 -10.89 -10.51
C VAL A 200 -8.63 -11.51 -11.45
N GLU A 201 -7.81 -10.70 -12.11
CA GLU A 201 -6.70 -11.18 -12.93
C GLU A 201 -5.42 -11.43 -12.11
N GLY A 202 -5.40 -11.08 -10.80
CA GLY A 202 -4.31 -11.38 -9.88
C GLY A 202 -3.23 -10.31 -9.78
N TYR A 203 -3.37 -9.16 -10.45
CA TYR A 203 -2.35 -8.09 -10.43
C TYR A 203 -2.15 -7.47 -9.04
N ASP A 204 -3.21 -7.27 -8.26
CA ASP A 204 -3.09 -6.79 -6.88
C ASP A 204 -2.29 -7.77 -6.02
N ALA A 205 -2.55 -9.06 -6.18
CA ALA A 205 -1.86 -10.10 -5.43
C ALA A 205 -0.37 -10.18 -5.79
N VAL A 206 -0.03 -10.20 -7.10
CA VAL A 206 1.37 -10.28 -7.53
C VAL A 206 2.17 -9.03 -7.14
N ASN A 207 1.57 -7.84 -7.22
CA ASN A 207 2.22 -6.61 -6.76
C ASN A 207 2.58 -6.68 -5.26
N LYS A 208 1.65 -7.15 -4.42
CA LYS A 208 1.93 -7.37 -3.00
C LYS A 208 3.01 -8.42 -2.77
N TRP A 209 2.96 -9.50 -3.54
CA TRP A 209 3.93 -10.58 -3.43
C TRP A 209 5.34 -10.13 -3.75
N THR A 210 5.51 -9.22 -4.72
CA THR A 210 6.81 -8.67 -5.12
C THR A 210 7.56 -8.06 -3.93
N PHE A 211 6.91 -7.19 -3.15
CA PHE A 211 7.59 -6.60 -2.00
C PHE A 211 7.62 -7.50 -0.76
N LEU A 212 6.68 -8.43 -0.59
CA LEU A 212 6.78 -9.44 0.47
C LEU A 212 8.01 -10.35 0.27
N LEU A 213 8.33 -10.74 -0.97
CA LEU A 213 9.55 -11.51 -1.29
C LEU A 213 10.82 -10.73 -0.92
N THR A 214 10.82 -9.43 -1.17
CA THR A 214 11.96 -8.56 -0.83
C THR A 214 12.21 -8.52 0.67
N HIS A 215 11.14 -8.30 1.47
CA HIS A 215 11.26 -8.19 2.92
C HIS A 215 11.46 -9.54 3.64
N ALA A 216 10.91 -10.62 3.08
CA ALA A 216 11.03 -11.93 3.70
C ALA A 216 12.32 -12.66 3.36
N TYR A 217 12.83 -12.48 2.15
CA TYR A 217 13.92 -13.31 1.61
C TYR A 217 15.01 -12.50 0.92
N GLY A 218 14.94 -11.17 0.92
CA GLY A 218 15.87 -10.30 0.19
C GLY A 218 15.81 -10.46 -1.34
N ILE A 219 14.74 -11.07 -1.87
CA ILE A 219 14.57 -11.29 -3.30
C ILE A 219 13.96 -10.05 -3.93
N VAL A 220 14.80 -9.25 -4.58
CA VAL A 220 14.37 -8.08 -5.35
C VAL A 220 13.96 -8.53 -6.75
N THR A 221 12.69 -8.38 -7.09
CA THR A 221 12.12 -8.84 -8.36
C THR A 221 11.04 -7.86 -8.84
N SER A 222 10.47 -8.12 -10.02
CA SER A 222 9.32 -7.38 -10.56
C SER A 222 8.14 -8.33 -10.78
N PRO A 223 6.90 -7.81 -10.90
CA PRO A 223 5.71 -8.62 -11.16
C PRO A 223 5.85 -9.53 -12.39
N ASP A 224 6.55 -9.07 -13.43
CA ASP A 224 6.73 -9.80 -14.69
C ASP A 224 7.56 -11.10 -14.54
N HIS A 225 8.30 -11.24 -13.45
CA HIS A 225 9.11 -12.42 -13.16
C HIS A 225 8.42 -13.41 -12.22
N ILE A 226 7.18 -13.13 -11.81
CA ILE A 226 6.42 -13.98 -10.90
C ILE A 226 5.30 -14.66 -11.69
N LEU A 227 5.26 -15.99 -11.66
CA LEU A 227 4.15 -16.72 -12.24
C LEU A 227 2.90 -16.53 -11.38
N PHE A 228 1.85 -15.98 -11.96
CA PHE A 228 0.56 -15.83 -11.29
C PHE A 228 -0.59 -16.06 -12.26
N ASN A 229 -1.75 -16.36 -11.71
CA ASN A 229 -3.00 -16.49 -12.46
C ASN A 229 -4.12 -15.83 -11.66
N GLY A 230 -5.06 -15.21 -12.38
CA GLY A 230 -6.29 -14.72 -11.78
C GLY A 230 -7.33 -15.83 -11.59
N ILE A 231 -8.50 -15.42 -11.14
CA ILE A 231 -9.64 -16.32 -10.84
C ILE A 231 -10.71 -16.36 -11.92
N GLN A 232 -10.58 -15.56 -12.97
CA GLN A 232 -11.60 -15.40 -14.02
C GLN A 232 -11.89 -16.70 -14.79
N ASN A 233 -10.99 -17.67 -14.75
CA ASN A 233 -11.12 -18.98 -15.39
C ASN A 233 -11.52 -20.09 -14.40
N VAL A 234 -11.80 -19.77 -13.15
CA VAL A 234 -12.34 -20.74 -12.19
C VAL A 234 -13.84 -20.89 -12.42
N HIS A 235 -14.29 -22.12 -12.64
CA HIS A 235 -15.68 -22.44 -12.92
C HIS A 235 -16.35 -23.16 -11.75
N GLY A 236 -17.68 -23.17 -11.75
CA GLY A 236 -18.45 -23.92 -10.74
C GLY A 236 -18.08 -25.40 -10.65
N PHE A 237 -17.67 -26.01 -11.79
CA PHE A 237 -17.17 -27.38 -11.82
C PHE A 237 -15.88 -27.56 -11.00
N ASP A 238 -14.95 -26.60 -11.04
CA ASP A 238 -13.71 -26.66 -10.25
C ASP A 238 -14.01 -26.58 -8.76
N ALA A 239 -15.00 -25.75 -8.38
CA ALA A 239 -15.46 -25.65 -7.01
C ALA A 239 -16.14 -26.96 -6.54
N GLN A 240 -16.94 -27.59 -7.41
CA GLN A 240 -17.56 -28.87 -7.11
C GLN A 240 -16.52 -29.98 -6.90
N VAL A 241 -15.57 -30.13 -7.82
CA VAL A 241 -14.48 -31.12 -7.70
C VAL A 241 -13.63 -30.87 -6.46
N GLY A 242 -13.35 -29.59 -6.17
CA GLY A 242 -12.65 -29.20 -4.95
C GLY A 242 -13.38 -29.67 -3.69
N ASN A 243 -14.67 -29.39 -3.60
CA ASN A 243 -15.50 -29.82 -2.46
C ASN A 243 -15.53 -31.33 -2.30
N GLU A 244 -15.67 -32.09 -3.39
CA GLU A 244 -15.70 -33.57 -3.37
C GLU A 244 -14.36 -34.16 -2.87
N LYS A 245 -13.23 -33.44 -3.13
CA LYS A 245 -11.89 -33.88 -2.72
C LYS A 245 -11.41 -33.22 -1.42
N GLY A 246 -12.22 -32.37 -0.79
CA GLY A 246 -11.83 -31.61 0.40
C GLY A 246 -10.79 -30.51 0.12
N TRP A 247 -10.72 -29.98 -1.09
CA TRP A 247 -9.83 -28.89 -1.49
C TRP A 247 -10.59 -27.57 -1.61
N THR A 248 -9.87 -26.49 -1.42
CA THR A 248 -10.39 -25.13 -1.61
C THR A 248 -9.43 -24.34 -2.49
N ILE A 249 -9.94 -23.66 -3.50
CA ILE A 249 -9.17 -22.74 -4.34
C ILE A 249 -9.14 -21.36 -3.66
N ARG A 250 -7.97 -20.77 -3.58
CA ARG A 250 -7.73 -19.40 -3.11
C ARG A 250 -6.70 -18.71 -4.01
N LEU A 251 -6.71 -17.36 -4.01
CA LEU A 251 -5.70 -16.52 -4.65
C LEU A 251 -4.91 -15.78 -3.59
#